data_5054e073d56c0e060ef7b32a1c142c56
#
_entry.id   5054e073d56c0e060ef7b32a1c142c56
#
_cell.length_a   1.000
_cell.length_b   1.000
_cell.length_c   1.000
_cell.angle_alpha   90.00
_cell.angle_beta   90.00
_cell.angle_gamma   90.00
#
_symmetry.space_group_name_H-M   'P 1'
#
loop_
_entity.id
_entity.type
_entity.pdbx_description
1 polymer ?
#
loop_
_entity_poly.entity_id
_entity_poly.type
_entity_poly.pdbx_seq_one_letter_code
_entity_poly.pdbx_strand_id
1 'polypeptide(L)'
;MRIALLGGTGDIGEGLALRWGRDTDHELLVGSRDPEKARAAADDYAETVADAGGDATLKGFANEMAADRADVVVLAVPPSH
;
A
#
# COMPACT_ATOMS: atom_id res chain seq x y z
N MET A 1 7.55 5.00 -10.10
CA MET A 1 8.04 3.74 -9.50
C MET A 1 6.89 3.04 -8.80
N ARG A 2 6.85 1.73 -8.89
CA ARG A 2 5.85 0.92 -8.20
C ARG A 2 6.45 0.35 -6.93
N ILE A 3 5.81 0.62 -5.81
CA ILE A 3 6.28 0.18 -4.50
C ILE A 3 5.22 -0.75 -3.90
N ALA A 4 5.61 -1.99 -3.62
CA ALA A 4 4.72 -2.93 -2.95
C ALA A 4 4.91 -2.85 -1.43
N LEU A 5 3.80 -2.79 -0.70
CA LEU A 5 3.78 -2.82 0.76
C LEU A 5 3.18 -4.17 1.17
N LEU A 6 4.02 -5.16 1.40
CA LEU A 6 3.55 -6.50 1.80
C LEU A 6 3.12 -6.48 3.26
N GLY A 7 1.93 -6.98 3.52
CA GLY A 7 1.31 -6.83 4.83
C GLY A 7 0.76 -5.41 5.03
N GLY A 8 0.45 -4.71 3.94
CA GLY A 8 0.12 -3.29 3.95
C GLY A 8 -1.23 -2.93 4.57
N THR A 9 -2.00 -3.90 5.03
CA THR A 9 -3.28 -3.64 5.69
C THR A 9 -3.14 -3.42 7.20
N GLY A 10 -1.95 -3.59 7.76
CA GLY A 10 -1.69 -3.32 9.17
C GLY A 10 -1.29 -1.86 9.40
N ASP A 11 -1.09 -1.49 10.67
CA ASP A 11 -0.81 -0.11 11.06
C ASP A 11 0.45 0.46 10.41
N ILE A 12 1.50 -0.35 10.28
CA ILE A 12 2.75 0.10 9.65
C ILE A 12 2.54 0.36 8.17
N GLY A 13 1.85 -0.56 7.49
CA GLY A 13 1.53 -0.42 6.07
C GLY A 13 0.66 0.78 5.80
N GLU A 14 -0.34 1.01 6.65
CA GLU A 14 -1.21 2.18 6.54
C GLU A 14 -0.40 3.48 6.65
N GLY A 15 0.46 3.58 7.67
CA GLY A 15 1.29 4.77 7.86
C GLY A 15 2.18 5.06 6.67
N LEU A 16 2.83 4.04 6.12
CA LEU A 16 3.69 4.19 4.95
C LEU A 16 2.89 4.56 3.70
N ALA A 17 1.74 3.91 3.50
CA ALA A 17 0.90 4.17 2.34
C ALA A 17 0.39 5.61 2.34
N LEU A 18 -0.08 6.10 3.49
CA LEU A 18 -0.58 7.46 3.60
C LEU A 18 0.53 8.49 3.42
N ARG A 19 1.69 8.24 4.01
CA ARG A 19 2.82 9.16 3.89
C ARG A 19 3.33 9.23 2.46
N TRP A 20 3.62 8.10 1.84
CA TRP A 20 4.15 8.08 0.49
C TRP A 20 3.10 8.48 -0.55
N GLY A 21 1.84 8.13 -0.31
CA GLY A 21 0.75 8.54 -1.18
C GLY A 21 0.54 10.04 -1.19
N ARG A 22 0.75 10.69 -0.05
CA ARG A 22 0.60 12.15 0.05
C ARG A 22 1.81 12.90 -0.48
N ASP A 23 3.03 12.39 -0.20
CA ASP A 23 4.27 13.14 -0.44
C ASP A 23 4.94 12.78 -1.78
N THR A 24 4.51 11.71 -2.44
CA THR A 24 5.10 11.26 -3.71
C THR A 24 4.00 10.92 -4.72
N ASP A 25 4.40 10.75 -5.97
CA ASP A 25 3.50 10.32 -7.05
C ASP A 25 3.74 8.85 -7.43
N HIS A 26 4.39 8.08 -6.57
CA HIS A 26 4.62 6.66 -6.80
C HIS A 26 3.31 5.87 -6.79
N GLU A 27 3.26 4.80 -7.57
CA GLU A 27 2.15 3.86 -7.49
C GLU A 27 2.41 2.90 -6.33
N LEU A 28 1.46 2.81 -5.41
CA LEU A 28 1.58 1.98 -4.22
C LEU A 28 0.71 0.73 -4.39
N LEU A 29 1.32 -0.43 -4.22
CA LEU A 29 0.64 -1.71 -4.33
C LEU A 29 0.50 -2.30 -2.93
N VAL A 30 -0.71 -2.23 -2.39
CA VAL A 30 -0.99 -2.75 -1.04
C VAL A 30 -1.17 -4.25 -1.14
N GLY A 31 -0.30 -5.00 -0.47
CA GLY A 31 -0.33 -6.45 -0.47
C GLY A 31 -0.89 -7.03 0.83
N SER A 32 -1.65 -8.11 0.72
CA SER A 32 -2.20 -8.84 1.85
C SER A 32 -2.34 -10.31 1.49
N ARG A 33 -2.51 -11.17 2.48
CA ARG A 33 -2.89 -12.57 2.23
C ARG A 33 -4.28 -12.68 1.62
N ASP A 34 -5.14 -11.70 1.91
CA ASP A 34 -6.49 -11.63 1.39
C ASP A 34 -6.58 -10.48 0.39
N PRO A 35 -6.70 -10.77 -0.92
CA PRO A 35 -6.77 -9.72 -1.94
C PRO A 35 -7.93 -8.75 -1.75
N GLU A 36 -9.05 -9.20 -1.19
CA GLU A 36 -10.20 -8.33 -0.95
C GLU A 36 -9.91 -7.32 0.14
N LYS A 37 -9.22 -7.74 1.20
CA LYS A 37 -8.77 -6.81 2.24
C LYS A 37 -7.77 -5.82 1.68
N ALA A 38 -6.87 -6.27 0.81
CA ALA A 38 -5.89 -5.38 0.19
C ALA A 38 -6.59 -4.31 -0.65
N ARG A 39 -7.59 -4.70 -1.43
CA ARG A 39 -8.35 -3.74 -2.27
C ARG A 39 -9.12 -2.75 -1.41
N ALA A 40 -9.78 -3.23 -0.36
CA ALA A 40 -10.54 -2.36 0.54
C ALA A 40 -9.60 -1.37 1.24
N ALA A 41 -8.44 -1.84 1.70
CA ALA A 41 -7.45 -0.96 2.33
C ALA A 41 -6.90 0.07 1.34
N ALA A 42 -6.58 -0.35 0.11
CA ALA A 42 -6.07 0.56 -0.91
C ALA A 42 -7.08 1.65 -1.24
N ASP A 43 -8.36 1.31 -1.35
CA ASP A 43 -9.43 2.28 -1.60
C ASP A 43 -9.55 3.27 -0.43
N ASP A 44 -9.49 2.78 0.79
CA ASP A 44 -9.56 3.59 1.99
C ASP A 44 -8.37 4.56 2.09
N TYR A 45 -7.16 4.05 1.84
CA TYR A 45 -5.96 4.89 1.84
C TYR A 45 -6.00 5.93 0.73
N ALA A 46 -6.47 5.55 -0.47
CA ALA A 46 -6.58 6.47 -1.59
C ALA A 46 -7.53 7.61 -1.27
N GLU A 47 -8.64 7.34 -0.60
CA GLU A 47 -9.60 8.36 -0.17
C GLU A 47 -8.96 9.32 0.83
N THR A 48 -8.23 8.78 1.81
CA THR A 48 -7.54 9.58 2.81
C THR A 48 -6.46 10.47 2.18
N VAL A 49 -5.69 9.91 1.23
CA VAL A 49 -4.67 10.66 0.51
C VAL A 49 -5.29 11.78 -0.32
N ALA A 50 -6.39 11.50 -1.01
CA ALA A 50 -7.10 12.49 -1.81
C ALA A 50 -7.63 13.62 -0.94
N ASP A 51 -8.18 13.31 0.24
CA ASP A 51 -8.67 14.32 1.18
C ASP A 51 -7.55 15.22 1.69
N ALA A 52 -6.33 14.71 1.73
CA ALA A 52 -5.15 15.48 2.14
C ALA A 52 -4.49 16.22 0.96
N GLY A 53 -5.10 16.16 -0.23
CA GLY A 53 -4.56 16.83 -1.42
C GLY A 53 -3.55 16.02 -2.21
N GLY A 54 -3.37 14.74 -1.86
CA GLY A 54 -2.46 13.85 -2.57
C GLY A 54 -3.07 13.30 -3.85
N ASP A 55 -2.24 12.72 -4.69
CA ASP A 55 -2.60 12.30 -6.05
C ASP A 55 -2.03 10.91 -6.37
N ALA A 56 -1.70 10.13 -5.37
CA ALA A 56 -1.07 8.83 -5.58
C ALA A 56 -2.07 7.78 -6.04
N THR A 57 -1.58 6.84 -6.83
CA THR A 57 -2.33 5.66 -7.23
C THR A 57 -2.08 4.55 -6.20
N LEU A 58 -3.14 4.01 -5.63
CA LEU A 58 -3.07 2.90 -4.70
C LEU A 58 -3.94 1.76 -5.20
N LYS A 59 -3.38 0.56 -5.25
CA LYS A 59 -4.08 -0.64 -5.68
C LYS A 59 -3.82 -1.78 -4.72
N GLY A 60 -4.81 -2.65 -4.53
CA GLY A 60 -4.69 -3.80 -3.63
C GLY A 60 -4.52 -5.10 -4.39
N PHE A 61 -3.66 -5.97 -3.87
CA PHE A 61 -3.36 -7.28 -4.46
C PHE A 61 -3.09 -8.31 -3.35
N ALA A 62 -3.12 -9.59 -3.70
CA ALA A 62 -2.46 -10.58 -2.86
C ALA A 62 -0.96 -10.26 -2.79
N ASN A 63 -0.31 -10.60 -1.68
CA ASN A 63 1.11 -10.28 -1.47
C ASN A 63 1.99 -10.70 -2.66
N GLU A 64 1.79 -11.89 -3.19
CA GLU A 64 2.59 -12.41 -4.31
C GLU A 64 2.45 -11.56 -5.56
N MET A 65 1.24 -11.13 -5.86
CA MET A 65 0.96 -10.29 -7.02
C MET A 65 1.54 -8.91 -6.84
N ALA A 66 1.42 -8.35 -5.65
CA ALA A 66 2.00 -7.04 -5.36
C ALA A 66 3.52 -7.07 -5.54
N ALA A 67 4.18 -8.09 -4.98
CA ALA A 67 5.63 -8.23 -5.11
C ALA A 67 6.07 -8.41 -6.56
N ASP A 68 5.33 -9.20 -7.34
CA ASP A 68 5.66 -9.47 -8.73
C ASP A 68 5.57 -8.23 -9.61
N ARG A 69 4.64 -7.34 -9.32
CA ARG A 69 4.39 -6.13 -10.12
C ARG A 69 5.22 -4.93 -9.71
N ALA A 70 5.89 -4.99 -8.56
CA ALA A 70 6.57 -3.83 -7.99
C ALA A 70 8.03 -3.73 -8.43
N ASP A 71 8.53 -2.50 -8.47
CA ASP A 71 9.96 -2.23 -8.65
C ASP A 71 10.71 -2.35 -7.32
N VAL A 72 10.03 -2.02 -6.23
CA VAL A 72 10.57 -2.09 -4.87
C VAL A 72 9.54 -2.76 -3.97
N VAL A 73 10.00 -3.65 -3.10
CA VAL A 73 9.14 -4.36 -2.16
C VAL A 73 9.52 -3.98 -0.74
N VAL A 74 8.53 -3.57 0.05
CA VAL A 74 8.72 -3.22 1.46
C VAL A 74 7.88 -4.16 2.31
N LEU A 75 8.48 -4.75 3.32
CA LEU A 75 7.76 -5.59 4.28
C LEU A 75 7.22 -4.67 5.38
N ALA A 76 5.90 -4.55 5.42
CA ALA A 76 5.20 -3.66 6.36
C ALA A 76 4.59 -4.48 7.49
N VAL A 77 5.38 -5.34 8.12
CA VAL A 77 4.93 -6.21 9.19
C VAL A 77 5.67 -5.87 10.49
N PRO A 78 5.04 -6.11 11.65
CA PRO A 78 5.70 -5.84 12.93
C PRO A 78 6.97 -6.66 13.09
N PRO A 79 8.04 -6.07 13.64
CA PRO A 79 9.33 -6.77 13.78
C PRO A 79 9.32 -7.87 14.84
N SER A 80 8.28 -7.96 15.63
CA SER A 80 8.17 -8.95 16.70
C SER A 80 7.67 -10.32 16.25
N HIS A 81 7.58 -10.58 14.96
CA HIS A 81 7.09 -11.84 14.41
C HIS A 81 8.18 -12.70 13.83
#